data_98e80102076f185a85f0e5d769120385
#
_entry.id   98e80102076f185a85f0e5d769120385
#
_cell.length_a   1.000
_cell.length_b   1.000
_cell.length_c   1.000
_cell.angle_alpha   90.00
_cell.angle_beta   90.00
_cell.angle_gamma   90.00
#
_symmetry.space_group_name_H-M   'P 1'
#
loop_
_entity.id
_entity.type
_entity.pdbx_description
1 polymer ?
#
loop_
_entity_poly.entity_id
_entity_poly.type
_entity_poly.pdbx_seq_one_letter_code
_entity_poly.pdbx_strand_id
1 'polypeptide(L)'
;MWTCPKCKRKFERRGQTHSCRPYPLAQHFEKKAMGKILYNKLRSAIKNELGIYKIESLECCIHFVSTLTFAAVKIFKDKIRVDFSLSRKIKNNRISNITPMSAHRYLYCIPVMKEEDIDKELLEWIREAHDK
;
A
#
# COMPACT_ATOMS: atom_id res chain seq x y z
N MET A 1 16.03 -10.23 8.09
CA MET A 1 15.59 -9.54 6.86
C MET A 1 16.59 -9.80 5.73
N TRP A 2 16.11 -10.00 4.53
CA TRP A 2 16.93 -10.34 3.38
C TRP A 2 16.78 -9.30 2.28
N THR A 3 17.89 -8.94 1.62
CA THR A 3 17.87 -8.02 0.48
C THR A 3 18.17 -8.79 -0.78
N CYS A 4 17.26 -8.74 -1.76
CA CYS A 4 17.46 -9.43 -3.03
C CYS A 4 18.64 -8.81 -3.80
N PRO A 5 19.63 -9.60 -4.24
CA PRO A 5 20.78 -9.06 -4.96
C PRO A 5 20.43 -8.53 -6.36
N LYS A 6 19.30 -8.98 -6.94
CA LYS A 6 18.90 -8.52 -8.28
C LYS A 6 18.14 -7.21 -8.25
N CYS A 7 17.06 -7.11 -7.44
CA CYS A 7 16.21 -5.91 -7.41
C CYS A 7 16.47 -5.00 -6.21
N LYS A 8 17.32 -5.43 -5.28
CA LYS A 8 17.69 -4.65 -4.08
C LYS A 8 16.55 -4.38 -3.12
N ARG A 9 15.43 -5.06 -3.27
CA ARG A 9 14.30 -4.93 -2.35
C ARG A 9 14.51 -5.79 -1.11
N LYS A 10 13.92 -5.37 0.00
CA LYS A 10 14.04 -6.05 1.29
C LYS A 10 12.80 -6.89 1.57
N PHE A 11 13.02 -8.10 2.07
CA PHE A 11 11.96 -9.05 2.39
C PHE A 11 12.17 -9.63 3.78
N GLU A 12 11.11 -10.08 4.42
CA GLU A 12 11.19 -10.69 5.73
C GLU A 12 11.90 -12.03 5.70
N ARG A 13 11.70 -12.80 4.62
CA ARG A 13 12.27 -14.14 4.48
C ARG A 13 13.31 -14.18 3.38
N ARG A 14 14.39 -14.90 3.67
CA ARG A 14 15.46 -15.12 2.68
C ARG A 14 14.92 -15.92 1.50
N GLY A 15 15.20 -15.45 0.29
CA GLY A 15 14.76 -16.13 -0.94
C GLY A 15 13.26 -16.05 -1.18
N GLN A 16 12.56 -15.12 -0.51
CA GLN A 16 11.12 -14.96 -0.70
C GLN A 16 10.78 -14.75 -2.18
N THR A 17 9.78 -15.48 -2.65
CA THR A 17 9.33 -15.39 -4.04
C THR A 17 8.82 -13.99 -4.36
N HIS A 18 9.32 -13.41 -5.44
CA HIS A 18 8.91 -12.09 -5.92
C HIS A 18 9.37 -11.89 -7.35
N SER A 19 8.84 -10.86 -8.02
CA SER A 19 9.29 -10.45 -9.34
C SER A 19 10.37 -9.38 -9.21
N CYS A 20 11.51 -9.57 -9.86
CA CYS A 20 12.59 -8.58 -9.91
C CYS A 20 12.44 -7.64 -11.11
N ARG A 21 11.44 -7.87 -11.95
CA ARG A 21 11.21 -7.07 -13.16
C ARG A 21 10.81 -5.64 -12.79
N PRO A 22 11.48 -4.63 -13.36
CA PRO A 22 11.07 -3.23 -13.15
C PRO A 22 9.71 -2.97 -13.80
N TYR A 23 8.90 -2.14 -13.14
CA TYR A 23 7.60 -1.72 -13.64
C TYR A 23 7.49 -0.21 -13.47
N PRO A 24 7.52 0.57 -14.58
CA PRO A 24 7.49 2.03 -14.48
C PRO A 24 6.25 2.54 -13.75
N LEU A 25 6.45 3.46 -12.82
CA LEU A 25 5.35 4.03 -12.04
C LEU A 25 4.25 4.61 -12.92
N ALA A 26 4.62 5.29 -14.01
CA ALA A 26 3.68 5.92 -14.91
C ALA A 26 2.70 4.93 -15.55
N GLN A 27 3.07 3.67 -15.70
CA GLN A 27 2.18 2.66 -16.29
C GLN A 27 0.95 2.38 -15.44
N HIS A 28 1.05 2.57 -14.12
CA HIS A 28 -0.10 2.39 -13.23
C HIS A 28 -1.22 3.39 -13.53
N PHE A 29 -0.88 4.55 -14.07
CA PHE A 29 -1.82 5.66 -14.28
C PHE A 29 -2.30 5.79 -15.71
N GLU A 30 -1.83 4.95 -16.61
CA GLU A 30 -2.18 5.01 -18.03
C GLU A 30 -3.69 4.84 -18.20
N LYS A 31 -4.34 5.86 -18.79
CA LYS A 31 -5.80 5.92 -18.97
C LYS A 31 -6.59 5.86 -17.67
N LYS A 32 -5.97 6.27 -16.56
CA LYS A 32 -6.59 6.23 -15.23
C LYS A 32 -6.46 7.58 -14.52
N ALA A 33 -7.06 8.62 -15.10
CA ALA A 33 -6.92 10.00 -14.61
C ALA A 33 -7.40 10.16 -13.15
N MET A 34 -8.57 9.65 -12.81
CA MET A 34 -9.08 9.74 -11.44
C MET A 34 -8.21 8.95 -10.47
N GLY A 35 -7.78 7.76 -10.87
CA GLY A 35 -6.87 6.96 -10.05
C GLY A 35 -5.59 7.69 -9.74
N LYS A 36 -5.05 8.43 -10.71
CA LYS A 36 -3.83 9.22 -10.51
C LYS A 36 -4.06 10.36 -9.51
N ILE A 37 -5.19 11.05 -9.61
CA ILE A 37 -5.53 12.14 -8.69
C ILE A 37 -5.62 11.62 -7.26
N LEU A 38 -6.33 10.50 -7.06
CA LEU A 38 -6.49 9.89 -5.75
C LEU A 38 -5.16 9.39 -5.19
N TYR A 39 -4.33 8.80 -6.04
CA TYR A 39 -2.99 8.35 -5.63
C TYR A 39 -2.13 9.53 -5.16
N ASN A 40 -2.13 10.63 -5.91
CA ASN A 40 -1.33 11.81 -5.55
C ASN A 40 -1.79 12.38 -4.21
N LYS A 41 -3.09 12.41 -3.97
CA LYS A 41 -3.66 12.85 -2.69
C LYS A 41 -3.21 11.94 -1.56
N LEU A 42 -3.32 10.64 -1.75
CA LEU A 42 -2.90 9.65 -0.75
C LEU A 42 -1.42 9.77 -0.44
N ARG A 43 -0.60 9.88 -1.46
CA ARG A 43 0.85 10.01 -1.32
C ARG A 43 1.23 11.23 -0.49
N SER A 44 0.62 12.38 -0.79
CA SER A 44 0.87 13.62 -0.04
C SER A 44 0.43 13.49 1.41
N ALA A 45 -0.74 12.89 1.64
CA ALA A 45 -1.26 12.71 2.99
C ALA A 45 -0.36 11.79 3.83
N ILE A 46 0.13 10.71 3.24
CA ILE A 46 1.05 9.79 3.92
C ILE A 46 2.35 10.51 4.26
N LYS A 47 2.88 11.29 3.33
CA LYS A 47 4.11 12.05 3.57
C LYS A 47 3.96 13.04 4.72
N ASN A 48 2.84 13.75 4.77
CA ASN A 48 2.58 14.72 5.83
C ASN A 48 2.41 14.04 7.18
N GLU A 49 1.83 12.84 7.21
CA GLU A 49 1.54 12.13 8.46
C GLU A 49 2.74 11.33 8.98
N LEU A 50 3.48 10.67 8.10
CA LEU A 50 4.52 9.72 8.47
C LEU A 50 5.94 10.17 8.13
N GLY A 51 6.11 11.16 7.26
CA GLY A 51 7.42 11.66 6.86
C GLY A 51 8.01 10.87 5.70
N ILE A 52 9.29 10.54 5.78
CA ILE A 52 10.04 9.92 4.68
C ILE A 52 9.66 8.46 4.47
N TYR A 53 9.45 8.08 3.23
CA TYR A 53 9.21 6.71 2.82
C TYR A 53 9.68 6.51 1.38
N LYS A 54 9.79 5.25 0.97
CA LYS A 54 10.14 4.88 -0.40
C LYS A 54 8.93 4.31 -1.12
N ILE A 55 8.93 4.41 -2.44
CA ILE A 55 7.89 3.83 -3.28
C ILE A 55 8.52 2.73 -4.12
N GLU A 56 7.87 1.57 -4.13
CA GLU A 56 8.25 0.47 -5.02
C GLU A 56 7.09 0.21 -5.96
N SER A 57 7.34 0.40 -7.27
CA SER A 57 6.35 0.16 -8.30
C SER A 57 6.46 -1.27 -8.79
N LEU A 58 5.40 -2.04 -8.60
CA LEU A 58 5.32 -3.44 -9.02
C LEU A 58 4.20 -3.60 -10.04
N GLU A 59 4.21 -4.69 -10.78
CA GLU A 59 3.18 -4.94 -11.78
C GLU A 59 1.77 -4.96 -11.18
N CYS A 60 1.64 -5.54 -9.99
CA CYS A 60 0.32 -5.66 -9.34
C CYS A 60 -0.13 -4.37 -8.65
N CYS A 61 0.80 -3.58 -8.11
CA CYS A 61 0.45 -2.48 -7.22
C CYS A 61 1.68 -1.62 -6.92
N ILE A 62 1.45 -0.54 -6.17
CA ILE A 62 2.50 0.37 -5.72
C ILE A 62 2.65 0.18 -4.21
N HIS A 63 3.87 -0.09 -3.74
CA HIS A 63 4.16 -0.29 -2.32
C HIS A 63 4.75 0.96 -1.70
N PHE A 64 4.29 1.28 -0.50
CA PHE A 64 4.90 2.30 0.36
C PHE A 64 5.76 1.58 1.37
N VAL A 65 7.05 1.93 1.42
CA VAL A 65 8.05 1.19 2.18
C VAL A 65 8.81 2.10 3.14
N SER A 66 8.92 1.69 4.39
CA SER A 66 9.88 2.25 5.32
C SER A 66 10.99 1.21 5.50
N THR A 67 11.08 0.52 6.62
CA THR A 67 11.96 -0.64 6.74
C THR A 67 11.38 -1.82 5.96
N LEU A 68 10.06 -2.00 6.07
CA LEU A 68 9.29 -2.98 5.31
C LEU A 68 8.10 -2.28 4.66
N THR A 69 7.43 -2.97 3.75
CA THR A 69 6.19 -2.45 3.15
C THR A 69 5.14 -2.26 4.23
N PHE A 70 4.61 -1.06 4.38
CA PHE A 70 3.55 -0.78 5.35
C PHE A 70 2.18 -0.53 4.72
N ALA A 71 2.14 -0.26 3.41
CA ALA A 71 0.89 -0.09 2.68
C ALA A 71 1.13 -0.38 1.21
N ALA A 72 0.06 -0.74 0.51
CA ALA A 72 0.09 -0.92 -0.93
C ALA A 72 -1.13 -0.25 -1.53
N VAL A 73 -1.04 0.17 -2.77
CA VAL A 73 -2.17 0.77 -3.48
C VAL A 73 -2.25 0.21 -4.89
N LYS A 74 -3.46 -0.16 -5.29
CA LYS A 74 -3.76 -0.57 -6.66
C LYS A 74 -4.58 0.51 -7.33
N ILE A 75 -4.17 0.89 -8.54
CA ILE A 75 -4.80 1.99 -9.28
C ILE A 75 -5.82 1.43 -10.26
N PHE A 76 -7.05 1.93 -10.17
CA PHE A 76 -8.13 1.63 -11.11
C PHE A 76 -8.47 2.89 -11.89
N LYS A 77 -9.35 2.75 -12.87
CA LYS A 77 -9.74 3.88 -13.72
C LYS A 77 -10.40 5.01 -12.92
N ASP A 78 -11.29 4.65 -11.99
CA ASP A 78 -12.14 5.59 -11.26
C ASP A 78 -12.00 5.53 -9.74
N LYS A 79 -11.04 4.77 -9.24
CA LYS A 79 -10.79 4.62 -7.80
C LYS A 79 -9.39 4.09 -7.55
N ILE A 80 -9.00 4.05 -6.29
CA ILE A 80 -7.82 3.28 -5.86
C ILE A 80 -8.24 2.33 -4.75
N ARG A 81 -7.45 1.29 -4.52
CA ARG A 81 -7.65 0.38 -3.40
C ARG A 81 -6.41 0.44 -2.54
N VAL A 82 -6.59 0.75 -1.27
CA VAL A 82 -5.50 0.84 -0.31
C VAL A 82 -5.47 -0.44 0.53
N ASP A 83 -4.31 -1.08 0.60
CA ASP A 83 -4.12 -2.32 1.35
C ASP A 83 -3.11 -2.09 2.45
N PHE A 84 -3.39 -2.59 3.65
CA PHE A 84 -2.46 -2.55 4.78
C PHE A 84 -2.76 -3.71 5.72
N SER A 85 -1.80 -4.07 6.56
CA SER A 85 -2.00 -5.17 7.51
C SER A 85 -1.87 -4.69 8.94
N LEU A 86 -2.74 -5.22 9.80
CA LEU A 86 -2.74 -4.92 11.22
C LEU A 86 -2.64 -6.23 12.01
N SER A 87 -2.18 -6.13 13.25
CA SER A 87 -2.08 -7.28 14.17
C SER A 87 -3.36 -7.52 14.96
N ARG A 88 -4.43 -6.82 14.63
CA ARG A 88 -5.73 -6.96 15.28
C ARG A 88 -6.84 -7.01 14.25
N LYS A 89 -7.96 -7.60 14.62
CA LYS A 89 -9.13 -7.68 13.75
C LYS A 89 -10.04 -6.48 14.00
N ILE A 90 -10.39 -5.78 12.92
CA ILE A 90 -11.30 -4.64 12.98
C ILE A 90 -12.50 -4.88 12.08
N LYS A 91 -13.62 -4.25 12.40
CA LYS A 91 -14.83 -4.27 11.58
C LYS A 91 -15.17 -2.83 11.20
N ASN A 92 -15.37 -2.60 9.90
CA ASN A 92 -15.73 -1.28 9.42
C ASN A 92 -16.35 -1.43 8.02
N ASN A 93 -17.39 -0.66 7.76
CA ASN A 93 -18.10 -0.72 6.48
C ASN A 93 -17.22 -0.37 5.28
N ARG A 94 -16.14 0.35 5.51
CA ARG A 94 -15.21 0.75 4.43
C ARG A 94 -14.35 -0.42 3.94
N ILE A 95 -14.20 -1.45 4.75
CA ILE A 95 -13.34 -2.58 4.42
C ILE A 95 -14.04 -3.47 3.41
N SER A 96 -13.47 -3.60 2.20
CA SER A 96 -14.04 -4.44 1.14
C SER A 96 -13.58 -5.88 1.25
N ASN A 97 -12.43 -6.13 1.86
CA ASN A 97 -11.91 -7.49 2.02
C ASN A 97 -10.97 -7.58 3.21
N ILE A 98 -11.00 -8.74 3.88
CA ILE A 98 -10.10 -9.05 5.00
C ILE A 98 -9.49 -10.41 4.69
N THR A 99 -8.15 -10.47 4.64
CA THR A 99 -7.45 -11.71 4.37
C THR A 99 -6.53 -12.04 5.55
N PRO A 100 -6.75 -13.17 6.24
CA PRO A 100 -5.82 -13.60 7.28
C PRO A 100 -4.45 -13.90 6.67
N MET A 101 -3.39 -13.32 7.23
CA MET A 101 -2.02 -13.54 6.78
C MET A 101 -1.29 -14.52 7.68
N SER A 102 -1.63 -14.50 8.97
CA SER A 102 -1.07 -15.38 9.99
C SER A 102 -2.03 -15.41 11.17
N ALA A 103 -1.66 -16.12 12.25
CA ALA A 103 -2.50 -16.21 13.44
C ALA A 103 -2.84 -14.86 14.06
N HIS A 104 -1.94 -13.87 13.88
CA HIS A 104 -2.08 -12.56 14.52
C HIS A 104 -1.97 -11.41 13.53
N ARG A 105 -2.26 -11.66 12.24
CA ARG A 105 -2.12 -10.63 11.23
C ARG A 105 -3.18 -10.73 10.16
N TYR A 106 -3.77 -9.59 9.82
CA TYR A 106 -4.85 -9.50 8.83
C TYR A 106 -4.55 -8.40 7.82
N LEU A 107 -4.75 -8.72 6.54
CA LEU A 107 -4.64 -7.75 5.45
C LEU A 107 -6.02 -7.16 5.19
N TYR A 108 -6.10 -5.83 5.16
CA TYR A 108 -7.33 -5.08 4.91
C TYR A 108 -7.24 -4.37 3.57
N CYS A 109 -8.32 -4.41 2.81
CA CYS A 109 -8.45 -3.70 1.54
C CYS A 109 -9.56 -2.66 1.67
N ILE A 110 -9.25 -1.40 1.36
CA ILE A 110 -10.20 -0.30 1.47
C ILE A 110 -10.26 0.44 0.14
N PRO A 111 -11.43 0.50 -0.53
CA PRO A 111 -11.57 1.28 -1.74
C PRO A 111 -11.64 2.78 -1.39
N VAL A 112 -11.00 3.59 -2.22
CA VAL A 112 -11.03 5.05 -2.12
C VAL A 112 -11.58 5.55 -3.45
N MET A 113 -12.78 6.12 -3.44
CA MET A 113 -13.48 6.55 -4.64
C MET A 113 -13.46 8.05 -4.84
N LYS A 114 -13.18 8.82 -3.79
CA LYS A 114 -13.10 10.27 -3.82
C LYS A 114 -12.06 10.75 -2.83
N GLU A 115 -11.63 12.00 -2.99
CA GLU A 115 -10.55 12.54 -2.16
C GLU A 115 -10.91 12.56 -0.67
N GLU A 116 -12.17 12.77 -0.34
CA GLU A 116 -12.65 12.80 1.04
C GLU A 116 -12.53 11.45 1.74
N ASP A 117 -12.40 10.36 0.99
CA ASP A 117 -12.16 9.03 1.56
C ASP A 117 -10.75 8.89 2.12
N ILE A 118 -9.83 9.78 1.73
CA ILE A 118 -8.48 9.83 2.29
C ILE A 118 -8.56 10.74 3.52
N ASP A 119 -9.02 10.17 4.61
CA ASP A 119 -9.32 10.92 5.82
C ASP A 119 -8.44 10.48 7.00
N LYS A 120 -8.70 11.07 8.16
CA LYS A 120 -7.93 10.80 9.37
C LYS A 120 -8.00 9.33 9.78
N GLU A 121 -9.16 8.69 9.65
CA GLU A 121 -9.32 7.28 10.01
C GLU A 121 -8.42 6.38 9.16
N LEU A 122 -8.42 6.59 7.85
CA LEU A 122 -7.56 5.81 6.94
C LEU A 122 -6.09 6.02 7.27
N LEU A 123 -5.69 7.26 7.51
CA LEU A 123 -4.31 7.60 7.81
C LEU A 123 -3.86 7.02 9.17
N GLU A 124 -4.76 6.95 10.14
CA GLU A 124 -4.45 6.31 11.42
C GLU A 124 -4.20 4.82 11.28
N TRP A 125 -4.98 4.14 10.44
CA TRP A 125 -4.76 2.72 10.15
C TRP A 125 -3.42 2.50 9.45
N ILE A 126 -3.09 3.34 8.47
CA ILE A 126 -1.81 3.26 7.76
C ILE A 126 -0.65 3.51 8.72
N ARG A 127 -0.79 4.47 9.63
CA ARG A 127 0.21 4.75 10.66
C ARG A 127 0.40 3.54 11.58
N GLU A 128 -0.68 2.90 11.99
CA GLU A 128 -0.60 1.70 12.82
C GLU A 128 0.17 0.59 12.10
N ALA A 129 -0.08 0.40 10.81
CA ALA A 129 0.65 -0.57 10.00
C ALA A 129 2.12 -0.21 9.86
N HIS A 130 2.44 1.08 9.76
CA HIS A 130 3.81 1.58 9.65
C HIS A 130 4.58 1.38 10.96
N ASP A 131 3.93 1.62 12.09
CA ASP A 131 4.59 1.65 13.41
C ASP A 131 4.72 0.28 14.08
N LYS A 132 4.24 -0.76 13.46
CA LYS A 132 4.27 -2.11 14.05
C LYS A 132 5.67 -2.61 14.39
#